data_e935ed6612f6aaf125f5bf653d77e8fd
#
_entry.id   e935ed6612f6aaf125f5bf653d77e8fd
#
_cell.length_a   1.000
_cell.length_b   1.000
_cell.length_c   1.000
_cell.angle_alpha   90.00
_cell.angle_beta   90.00
_cell.angle_gamma   90.00
#
_symmetry.space_group_name_H-M   'P 1'
#
loop_
_entity.id
_entity.type
_entity.pdbx_description
1 polymer ?
#
loop_
_entity_poly.entity_id
_entity_poly.type
_entity_poly.pdbx_seq_one_letter_code
_entity_poly.pdbx_strand_id
1 'polypeptide(L)'
;AKTITITSAEKASRVSLRKMLPFVKAGMPIIALQAGMGNDIICLFDTGCPSFFSLKESDFDRLKTAGAFQILAEGYGEGSIGVAGMAMADTSLRVQFPLLSVGGTKFQNVTSETSTPPFTLLGVKLLDYGKVTLDYPRARFYFEAYEPEYDLASKHYNVALRVKDGELIISTVWTSMKGVVEVGDKVTKINGKPVGTYDFCESIINGILELK
;
A
#
# COMPACT_ATOMS: atom_id res chain seq x y z
N ALA A 1 -1.15 -14.54 13.43
CA ALA A 1 -1.91 -13.36 13.85
C ALA A 1 -0.96 -12.20 14.11
N LYS A 2 -1.29 -11.00 13.61
CA LYS A 2 -0.52 -9.79 13.91
C LYS A 2 -0.87 -9.34 15.33
N THR A 3 0.13 -9.07 16.16
CA THR A 3 -0.05 -8.69 17.56
C THR A 3 0.40 -7.25 17.75
N ILE A 4 -0.40 -6.47 18.49
CA ILE A 4 -0.04 -5.13 18.93
C ILE A 4 0.28 -5.20 20.43
N THR A 5 1.47 -4.69 20.82
CA THR A 5 1.86 -4.57 22.21
C THR A 5 2.06 -3.10 22.55
N ILE A 6 1.37 -2.63 23.59
CA ILE A 6 1.53 -1.28 24.13
C ILE A 6 2.29 -1.41 25.46
N THR A 7 3.37 -0.66 25.59
CA THR A 7 4.21 -0.71 26.81
C THR A 7 4.74 0.67 27.17
N SER A 8 5.13 0.86 28.44
CA SER A 8 5.86 2.07 28.85
C SER A 8 7.29 2.05 28.28
N ALA A 9 7.90 3.23 28.15
CA ALA A 9 9.28 3.37 27.68
C ALA A 9 10.31 2.58 28.50
N GLU A 10 10.03 2.36 29.79
CA GLU A 10 10.88 1.61 30.72
C GLU A 10 10.86 0.10 30.47
N LYS A 11 9.72 -0.41 29.97
CA LYS A 11 9.50 -1.83 29.66
C LYS A 11 9.71 -2.18 28.18
N ALA A 12 9.95 -1.17 27.33
CA ALA A 12 10.18 -1.39 25.90
C ALA A 12 11.48 -2.16 25.68
N SER A 13 11.44 -3.13 24.79
CA SER A 13 12.64 -3.85 24.34
C SER A 13 13.64 -2.86 23.73
N ARG A 14 14.93 -3.04 24.03
CA ARG A 14 15.98 -2.24 23.39
C ARG A 14 16.08 -2.64 21.93
N VAL A 15 15.81 -1.70 21.03
CA VAL A 15 15.97 -1.87 19.59
C VAL A 15 17.28 -1.21 19.13
N SER A 16 17.96 -1.82 18.17
CA SER A 16 19.21 -1.27 17.65
C SER A 16 18.99 0.09 16.99
N LEU A 17 19.73 1.10 17.42
CA LEU A 17 19.68 2.45 16.84
C LEU A 17 20.12 2.49 15.37
N ARG A 18 20.82 1.48 14.87
CA ARG A 18 21.26 1.40 13.46
C ARG A 18 20.10 1.27 12.47
N LYS A 19 18.94 0.79 12.94
CA LYS A 19 17.72 0.61 12.12
C LYS A 19 16.65 1.68 12.43
N MET A 20 17.02 2.71 13.16
CA MET A 20 16.13 3.78 13.56
C MET A 20 15.92 4.78 12.43
N LEU A 21 14.65 5.12 12.17
CA LEU A 21 14.25 6.26 11.36
C LEU A 21 13.59 7.30 12.28
N PRO A 22 14.03 8.56 12.27
CA PRO A 22 13.38 9.60 13.05
C PRO A 22 12.01 9.92 12.46
N PHE A 23 11.05 10.29 13.31
CA PHE A 23 9.83 10.92 12.82
C PHE A 23 10.16 12.29 12.25
N VAL A 24 9.70 12.55 11.04
CA VAL A 24 9.82 13.87 10.40
C VAL A 24 8.94 14.90 11.12
N LYS A 25 7.82 14.45 11.70
CA LYS A 25 6.89 15.27 12.46
C LYS A 25 6.56 14.58 13.79
N ALA A 26 6.69 15.31 14.89
CA ALA A 26 6.34 14.82 16.21
C ALA A 26 4.86 14.41 16.30
N GLY A 27 4.59 13.30 17.00
CA GLY A 27 3.23 12.78 17.22
C GLY A 27 2.63 11.97 16.09
N MET A 28 3.32 11.86 14.93
CA MET A 28 2.88 11.03 13.80
C MET A 28 4.06 10.19 13.30
N PRO A 29 3.89 8.91 12.98
CA PRO A 29 4.95 8.05 12.45
C PRO A 29 5.22 8.36 10.97
N ILE A 30 5.56 9.62 10.67
CA ILE A 30 6.00 10.08 9.36
C ILE A 30 7.51 9.92 9.29
N ILE A 31 7.96 9.14 8.33
CA ILE A 31 9.37 8.73 8.17
C ILE A 31 9.85 9.00 6.74
N ALA A 32 11.16 9.07 6.57
CA ALA A 32 11.78 9.11 5.26
C ALA A 32 12.22 7.71 4.85
N LEU A 33 11.77 7.26 3.67
CA LEU A 33 12.24 6.05 3.00
C LEU A 33 13.16 6.43 1.86
N GLN A 34 13.97 5.49 1.40
CA GLN A 34 14.81 5.67 0.21
C GLN A 34 14.25 4.87 -0.97
N ALA A 35 14.08 5.53 -2.12
CA ALA A 35 13.70 4.92 -3.39
C ALA A 35 14.85 4.97 -4.39
N GLY A 36 15.24 3.82 -4.91
CA GLY A 36 16.35 3.71 -5.85
C GLY A 36 17.66 4.23 -5.27
N MET A 37 18.42 4.97 -6.07
CA MET A 37 19.72 5.53 -5.68
C MET A 37 19.57 6.94 -5.08
N GLY A 38 19.03 7.02 -3.84
CA GLY A 38 19.11 8.26 -3.05
C GLY A 38 17.92 9.21 -3.15
N ASN A 39 16.75 8.75 -3.60
CA ASN A 39 15.55 9.56 -3.56
C ASN A 39 14.78 9.33 -2.26
N ASP A 40 14.69 10.36 -1.42
CA ASP A 40 13.91 10.28 -0.20
C ASP A 40 12.40 10.45 -0.50
N ILE A 41 11.61 9.59 0.12
CA ILE A 41 10.15 9.64 0.10
C ILE A 41 9.66 9.81 1.54
N ILE A 42 8.94 10.90 1.79
CA ILE A 42 8.31 11.13 3.08
C ILE A 42 6.97 10.38 3.10
N CYS A 43 6.81 9.45 4.01
CA CYS A 43 5.59 8.65 4.11
C CYS A 43 5.10 8.51 5.55
N LEU A 44 3.79 8.32 5.69
CA LEU A 44 3.14 7.97 6.95
C LEU A 44 3.07 6.44 7.05
N PHE A 45 3.56 5.85 8.14
CA PHE A 45 3.25 4.47 8.47
C PHE A 45 1.80 4.38 8.96
N ASP A 46 0.94 3.75 8.16
CA ASP A 46 -0.49 3.69 8.39
C ASP A 46 -0.98 2.23 8.39
N THR A 47 -1.37 1.72 9.56
CA THR A 47 -1.92 0.37 9.68
C THR A 47 -3.33 0.22 9.12
N GLY A 48 -4.02 1.32 8.83
CA GLY A 48 -5.30 1.35 8.10
C GLY A 48 -5.13 1.19 6.59
N CYS A 49 -3.92 1.39 6.05
CA CYS A 49 -3.63 1.17 4.65
C CYS A 49 -3.36 -0.33 4.38
N PRO A 50 -4.21 -1.03 3.58
CA PRO A 50 -4.09 -2.48 3.38
C PRO A 50 -2.98 -2.88 2.41
N SER A 51 -2.41 -1.94 1.65
CA SER A 51 -1.29 -2.20 0.74
C SER A 51 0.06 -2.19 1.47
N PHE A 52 1.14 -2.53 0.76
CA PHE A 52 2.50 -2.33 1.24
C PHE A 52 2.89 -0.84 1.14
N PHE A 53 2.63 -0.24 -0.01
CA PHE A 53 3.01 1.13 -0.31
C PHE A 53 1.95 1.79 -1.20
N SER A 54 1.60 3.05 -0.94
CA SER A 54 0.68 3.85 -1.74
C SER A 54 1.29 5.22 -1.98
N LEU A 55 1.57 5.53 -3.24
CA LEU A 55 2.23 6.76 -3.65
C LEU A 55 1.22 7.91 -3.71
N LYS A 56 1.50 9.01 -3.02
CA LYS A 56 0.74 10.24 -3.16
C LYS A 56 0.97 10.85 -4.55
N GLU A 57 -0.12 11.25 -5.20
CA GLU A 57 -0.09 11.83 -6.55
C GLU A 57 0.84 13.05 -6.66
N SER A 58 0.86 13.94 -5.67
CA SER A 58 1.73 15.11 -5.69
C SER A 58 3.23 14.80 -5.62
N ASP A 59 3.64 13.59 -5.23
CA ASP A 59 5.04 13.14 -5.23
C ASP A 59 5.45 12.52 -6.57
N PHE A 60 4.47 12.23 -7.43
CA PHE A 60 4.66 11.49 -8.67
C PHE A 60 5.65 12.15 -9.61
N ASP A 61 5.44 13.43 -9.96
CA ASP A 61 6.27 14.13 -10.97
C ASP A 61 7.73 14.26 -10.52
N ARG A 62 7.94 14.56 -9.24
CA ARG A 62 9.28 14.64 -8.64
C ARG A 62 10.01 13.31 -8.74
N LEU A 63 9.36 12.23 -8.35
CA LEU A 63 9.96 10.88 -8.36
C LEU A 63 10.11 10.31 -9.77
N LYS A 64 9.20 10.62 -10.68
CA LYS A 64 9.30 10.29 -12.10
C LYS A 64 10.51 10.97 -12.74
N THR A 65 10.68 12.28 -12.52
CA THR A 65 11.83 13.04 -13.02
C THR A 65 13.15 12.49 -12.48
N ALA A 66 13.15 12.02 -11.23
CA ALA A 66 14.30 11.37 -10.61
C ALA A 66 14.53 9.91 -11.06
N GLY A 67 13.67 9.35 -11.89
CA GLY A 67 13.78 7.96 -12.36
C GLY A 67 13.59 6.92 -11.23
N ALA A 68 12.84 7.26 -10.19
CA ALA A 68 12.70 6.41 -9.01
C ALA A 68 11.83 5.18 -9.25
N PHE A 69 10.98 5.20 -10.25
CA PHE A 69 10.06 4.12 -10.62
C PHE A 69 9.82 4.07 -12.12
N GLN A 70 9.23 2.98 -12.58
CA GLN A 70 8.64 2.83 -13.91
C GLN A 70 7.11 2.80 -13.85
N ILE A 71 6.44 3.34 -14.87
CA ILE A 71 4.98 3.26 -15.01
C ILE A 71 4.66 1.91 -15.66
N LEU A 72 3.82 1.11 -15.01
CA LEU A 72 3.37 -0.19 -15.52
C LEU A 72 2.07 -0.09 -16.30
N ALA A 73 1.12 0.73 -15.82
CA ALA A 73 -0.19 0.89 -16.43
C ALA A 73 -0.85 2.19 -15.98
N GLU A 74 -1.77 2.66 -16.80
CA GLU A 74 -2.75 3.68 -16.46
C GLU A 74 -4.11 2.99 -16.30
N GLY A 75 -4.90 3.42 -15.32
CA GLY A 75 -6.22 2.91 -15.05
C GLY A 75 -7.21 4.04 -14.78
N TYR A 76 -8.48 3.75 -14.95
CA TYR A 76 -9.58 4.61 -14.59
C TYR A 76 -10.57 3.86 -13.70
N GLY A 77 -11.01 4.50 -12.65
CA GLY A 77 -11.98 3.89 -11.76
C GLY A 77 -12.14 4.60 -10.44
N GLU A 78 -12.92 3.99 -9.58
CA GLU A 78 -13.17 4.52 -8.25
C GLU A 78 -11.93 4.35 -7.39
N GLY A 79 -11.55 5.43 -6.72
CA GLY A 79 -10.38 5.47 -5.86
C GLY A 79 -10.49 4.60 -4.61
N SER A 80 -9.50 4.70 -3.74
CA SER A 80 -9.47 3.99 -2.47
C SER A 80 -10.58 4.47 -1.52
N ILE A 81 -10.99 3.57 -0.63
CA ILE A 81 -11.88 3.90 0.50
C ILE A 81 -11.02 4.41 1.65
N GLY A 82 -11.32 5.62 2.10
CA GLY A 82 -10.68 6.24 3.26
C GLY A 82 -11.67 6.56 4.37
N VAL A 83 -11.20 7.17 5.46
CA VAL A 83 -12.03 7.63 6.59
C VAL A 83 -13.13 8.59 6.15
N ALA A 84 -12.89 9.38 5.09
CA ALA A 84 -13.86 10.31 4.51
C ALA A 84 -14.85 9.65 3.53
N GLY A 85 -14.82 8.33 3.37
CA GLY A 85 -15.62 7.60 2.41
C GLY A 85 -14.85 7.23 1.15
N MET A 86 -15.58 7.04 0.05
CA MET A 86 -15.04 6.64 -1.24
C MET A 86 -14.55 7.85 -2.04
N ALA A 87 -13.35 7.76 -2.58
CA ALA A 87 -12.86 8.74 -3.53
C ALA A 87 -13.66 8.66 -4.84
N MET A 88 -13.85 9.80 -5.51
CA MET A 88 -14.47 9.86 -6.83
C MET A 88 -13.63 9.10 -7.85
N ALA A 89 -14.31 8.62 -8.90
CA ALA A 89 -13.62 7.95 -10.01
C ALA A 89 -12.67 8.92 -10.70
N ASP A 90 -11.43 8.48 -10.89
CA ASP A 90 -10.35 9.27 -11.51
C ASP A 90 -9.34 8.35 -12.19
N THR A 91 -8.40 8.96 -12.91
CA THR A 91 -7.25 8.27 -13.48
C THR A 91 -6.22 7.99 -12.39
N SER A 92 -5.76 6.76 -12.32
CA SER A 92 -4.66 6.37 -11.46
C SER A 92 -3.54 5.69 -12.25
N LEU A 93 -2.33 5.78 -11.75
CA LEU A 93 -1.15 5.17 -12.34
C LEU A 93 -0.66 4.03 -11.45
N ARG A 94 -0.37 2.89 -12.06
CA ARG A 94 0.36 1.81 -11.41
C ARG A 94 1.83 1.97 -11.74
N VAL A 95 2.64 2.06 -10.69
CA VAL A 95 4.09 2.26 -10.79
C VAL A 95 4.82 1.15 -10.06
N GLN A 96 6.04 0.85 -10.50
CA GLN A 96 6.92 -0.10 -9.82
C GLN A 96 8.24 0.58 -9.47
N PHE A 97 8.54 0.60 -8.18
CA PHE A 97 9.85 0.97 -7.67
C PHE A 97 10.78 -0.23 -7.75
N PRO A 98 11.91 -0.16 -8.47
CA PRO A 98 12.88 -1.26 -8.49
C PRO A 98 13.40 -1.59 -7.09
N LEU A 99 13.55 -0.56 -6.25
CA LEU A 99 14.05 -0.69 -4.89
C LEU A 99 13.44 0.38 -3.97
N LEU A 100 12.88 -0.05 -2.83
CA LEU A 100 12.59 0.78 -1.66
C LEU A 100 13.41 0.25 -0.46
N SER A 101 13.89 1.16 0.39
CA SER A 101 14.59 0.80 1.62
C SER A 101 13.89 1.37 2.85
N VAL A 102 13.60 0.50 3.82
CA VAL A 102 12.98 0.83 5.11
C VAL A 102 13.93 0.44 6.23
N GLY A 103 14.54 1.41 6.91
CA GLY A 103 15.46 1.13 8.01
C GLY A 103 16.65 0.23 7.61
N GLY A 104 17.11 0.34 6.36
CA GLY A 104 18.20 -0.46 5.81
C GLY A 104 17.79 -1.82 5.24
N THR A 105 16.52 -2.22 5.37
CA THR A 105 15.98 -3.41 4.71
C THR A 105 15.54 -3.06 3.30
N LYS A 106 15.91 -3.88 2.33
CA LYS A 106 15.63 -3.67 0.91
C LYS A 106 14.36 -4.41 0.47
N PHE A 107 13.52 -3.72 -0.28
CA PHE A 107 12.33 -4.26 -0.91
C PHE A 107 12.42 -4.00 -2.41
N GLN A 108 12.58 -5.06 -3.20
CA GLN A 108 12.64 -4.99 -4.66
C GLN A 108 11.24 -5.08 -5.26
N ASN A 109 11.08 -4.55 -6.47
CA ASN A 109 9.87 -4.65 -7.30
C ASN A 109 8.58 -4.20 -6.57
N VAL A 110 8.67 -3.13 -5.79
CA VAL A 110 7.53 -2.62 -5.02
C VAL A 110 6.54 -1.94 -5.94
N THR A 111 5.37 -2.54 -6.12
CA THR A 111 4.28 -1.93 -6.88
C THR A 111 3.43 -1.03 -6.00
N SER A 112 3.07 0.12 -6.54
CA SER A 112 2.17 1.10 -5.93
C SER A 112 1.18 1.61 -6.95
N GLU A 113 0.02 2.01 -6.48
CA GLU A 113 -0.94 2.81 -7.27
C GLU A 113 -0.95 4.23 -6.71
N THR A 114 -1.09 5.21 -7.62
CA THR A 114 -1.22 6.61 -7.21
C THR A 114 -2.55 6.80 -6.50
N SER A 115 -2.55 7.66 -5.50
CA SER A 115 -3.74 7.95 -4.70
C SER A 115 -3.73 9.40 -4.22
N THR A 116 -4.89 9.91 -3.88
CA THR A 116 -5.13 11.29 -3.45
C THR A 116 -5.01 11.58 -1.93
N PRO A 117 -4.61 10.64 -1.04
CA PRO A 117 -4.48 10.96 0.37
C PRO A 117 -3.43 12.04 0.62
N PRO A 118 -3.47 12.72 1.77
CA PRO A 118 -2.52 13.80 2.09
C PRO A 118 -1.07 13.34 2.22
N PHE A 119 -0.84 12.03 2.34
CA PHE A 119 0.48 11.44 2.51
C PHE A 119 0.70 10.25 1.57
N THR A 120 1.94 10.05 1.14
CA THR A 120 2.41 8.74 0.71
C THR A 120 2.36 7.80 1.92
N LEU A 121 1.85 6.57 1.75
CA LEU A 121 1.59 5.64 2.84
C LEU A 121 2.51 4.42 2.77
N LEU A 122 3.05 4.03 3.91
CA LEU A 122 3.66 2.73 4.14
C LEU A 122 2.66 1.90 4.95
N GLY A 123 2.06 0.90 4.32
CA GLY A 123 0.89 0.23 4.87
C GLY A 123 1.19 -0.99 5.74
N VAL A 124 0.11 -1.60 6.21
CA VAL A 124 0.15 -2.71 7.19
C VAL A 124 0.86 -3.97 6.67
N LYS A 125 0.98 -4.15 5.36
CA LYS A 125 1.73 -5.27 4.77
C LYS A 125 3.23 -5.25 5.10
N LEU A 126 3.79 -4.12 5.52
CA LEU A 126 5.15 -4.10 6.06
C LEU A 126 5.32 -5.11 7.22
N LEU A 127 4.27 -5.33 8.01
CA LEU A 127 4.29 -6.27 9.14
C LEU A 127 4.35 -7.75 8.74
N ASP A 128 4.23 -8.08 7.46
CA ASP A 128 4.45 -9.45 6.95
C ASP A 128 5.95 -9.76 6.87
N TYR A 129 6.80 -8.73 6.84
CA TYR A 129 8.24 -8.82 6.62
C TYR A 129 9.07 -8.51 7.85
N GLY A 130 8.45 -8.12 8.95
CA GLY A 130 9.18 -7.76 10.16
C GLY A 130 8.29 -7.20 11.25
N LYS A 131 8.95 -6.70 12.30
CA LYS A 131 8.32 -6.06 13.45
C LYS A 131 8.56 -4.56 13.39
N VAL A 132 7.51 -3.78 13.58
CA VAL A 132 7.58 -2.31 13.74
C VAL A 132 7.51 -1.96 15.23
N THR A 133 8.38 -1.07 15.66
CA THR A 133 8.32 -0.44 17.00
C THR A 133 8.21 1.07 16.81
N LEU A 134 7.18 1.68 17.42
CA LEU A 134 6.96 3.12 17.45
C LEU A 134 7.30 3.65 18.86
N ASP A 135 8.36 4.43 18.96
CA ASP A 135 8.74 5.13 20.19
C ASP A 135 8.29 6.59 20.08
N TYR A 136 7.05 6.84 20.44
CA TYR A 136 6.46 8.18 20.36
C TYR A 136 7.17 9.21 21.27
N PRO A 137 7.55 8.88 22.52
CA PRO A 137 8.27 9.82 23.37
C PRO A 137 9.59 10.31 22.79
N ARG A 138 10.28 9.47 22.00
CA ARG A 138 11.56 9.81 21.37
C ARG A 138 11.44 10.11 19.87
N ALA A 139 10.22 10.08 19.33
CA ALA A 139 9.93 10.28 17.90
C ALA A 139 10.75 9.36 16.99
N ARG A 140 10.71 8.04 17.25
CA ARG A 140 11.51 7.04 16.55
C ARG A 140 10.65 5.91 16.01
N PHE A 141 10.94 5.53 14.79
CA PHE A 141 10.42 4.35 14.11
C PHE A 141 11.54 3.33 13.97
N TYR A 142 11.26 2.09 14.28
CA TYR A 142 12.17 0.98 14.07
C TYR A 142 11.50 -0.09 13.26
N PHE A 143 12.21 -0.64 12.27
CA PHE A 143 11.79 -1.82 11.54
C PHE A 143 12.83 -2.92 11.69
N GLU A 144 12.43 -4.01 12.35
CA GLU A 144 13.22 -5.20 12.57
C GLU A 144 12.75 -6.27 11.59
N ALA A 145 13.34 -6.29 10.41
CA ALA A 145 12.99 -7.25 9.37
C ALA A 145 13.43 -8.67 9.74
N TYR A 146 12.68 -9.67 9.28
CA TYR A 146 13.03 -11.08 9.44
C TYR A 146 14.18 -11.46 8.49
N GLU A 147 14.23 -10.84 7.29
CA GLU A 147 15.27 -11.03 6.29
C GLU A 147 15.84 -9.66 5.87
N PRO A 148 17.08 -9.59 5.36
CA PRO A 148 17.70 -8.34 4.95
C PRO A 148 17.12 -7.76 3.65
N GLU A 149 16.49 -8.59 2.83
CA GLU A 149 15.99 -8.23 1.50
C GLU A 149 14.77 -9.08 1.13
N TYR A 150 13.83 -8.46 0.39
CA TYR A 150 12.62 -9.10 -0.10
C TYR A 150 12.35 -8.69 -1.55
N ASP A 151 11.90 -9.64 -2.37
CA ASP A 151 11.36 -9.36 -3.69
C ASP A 151 9.82 -9.37 -3.62
N LEU A 152 9.21 -8.23 -3.96
CA LEU A 152 7.76 -8.02 -3.94
C LEU A 152 7.14 -8.13 -5.34
N ALA A 153 7.88 -8.69 -6.29
CA ALA A 153 7.34 -8.94 -7.62
C ALA A 153 6.04 -9.74 -7.51
N SER A 154 4.98 -9.21 -8.05
CA SER A 154 3.66 -9.82 -8.00
C SER A 154 2.96 -9.73 -9.34
N LYS A 155 2.05 -10.67 -9.59
CA LYS A 155 1.18 -10.63 -10.74
C LYS A 155 0.13 -9.54 -10.55
N HIS A 156 -0.04 -8.69 -11.55
CA HIS A 156 -1.03 -7.62 -11.52
C HIS A 156 -2.29 -8.04 -12.26
N TYR A 157 -3.43 -7.75 -11.66
CA TYR A 157 -4.72 -7.91 -12.33
C TYR A 157 -5.01 -6.69 -13.20
N ASN A 158 -5.68 -6.92 -14.31
CA ASN A 158 -6.03 -5.88 -15.27
C ASN A 158 -7.33 -5.13 -14.95
N VAL A 159 -8.01 -5.56 -13.90
CA VAL A 159 -9.16 -4.90 -13.28
C VAL A 159 -9.02 -4.96 -11.77
N ALA A 160 -9.58 -3.98 -11.06
CA ALA A 160 -9.83 -4.09 -9.63
C ALA A 160 -11.32 -4.39 -9.41
N LEU A 161 -11.60 -5.18 -8.38
CA LEU A 161 -12.96 -5.60 -8.05
C LEU A 161 -13.36 -5.05 -6.67
N ARG A 162 -14.65 -4.77 -6.51
CA ARG A 162 -15.23 -4.29 -5.27
C ARG A 162 -16.62 -4.87 -5.07
N VAL A 163 -17.01 -5.00 -3.79
CA VAL A 163 -18.40 -5.33 -3.42
C VAL A 163 -19.20 -4.04 -3.33
N LYS A 164 -20.34 -4.01 -4.01
CA LYS A 164 -21.36 -2.95 -3.93
C LYS A 164 -22.74 -3.60 -3.90
N ASP A 165 -23.53 -3.24 -2.91
CA ASP A 165 -24.90 -3.77 -2.72
C ASP A 165 -24.98 -5.31 -2.77
N GLY A 166 -23.98 -5.99 -2.20
CA GLY A 166 -23.86 -7.46 -2.17
C GLY A 166 -23.33 -8.08 -3.46
N GLU A 167 -23.10 -7.30 -4.50
CA GLU A 167 -22.62 -7.75 -5.80
C GLU A 167 -21.14 -7.41 -6.02
N LEU A 168 -20.45 -8.23 -6.80
CA LEU A 168 -19.07 -7.97 -7.20
C LEU A 168 -19.08 -7.15 -8.49
N ILE A 169 -18.47 -5.96 -8.44
CA ILE A 169 -18.39 -5.05 -9.58
C ILE A 169 -16.92 -4.73 -9.90
N ILE A 170 -16.67 -4.31 -11.15
CA ILE A 170 -15.40 -3.75 -11.57
C ILE A 170 -15.30 -2.33 -11.00
N SER A 171 -14.31 -2.05 -10.17
CA SER A 171 -14.06 -0.74 -9.59
C SER A 171 -13.00 0.06 -10.35
N THR A 172 -12.02 -0.62 -10.99
CA THR A 172 -10.97 0.02 -11.78
C THR A 172 -10.67 -0.82 -13.03
N VAL A 173 -10.51 -0.16 -14.16
CA VAL A 173 -10.13 -0.76 -15.45
C VAL A 173 -8.76 -0.25 -15.85
N TRP A 174 -7.79 -1.15 -15.97
CA TRP A 174 -6.45 -0.82 -16.45
C TRP A 174 -6.39 -0.85 -17.97
N THR A 175 -5.43 -0.12 -18.55
CA THR A 175 -5.28 0.13 -20.00
C THR A 175 -5.47 -1.13 -20.87
N SER A 176 -4.98 -2.28 -20.40
CA SER A 176 -5.11 -3.56 -21.14
C SER A 176 -6.53 -4.09 -21.29
N MET A 177 -7.48 -3.61 -20.48
CA MET A 177 -8.90 -4.00 -20.52
C MET A 177 -9.83 -2.88 -20.99
N LYS A 178 -9.27 -1.73 -21.36
CA LYS A 178 -10.02 -0.59 -21.88
C LYS A 178 -10.81 -0.99 -23.15
N GLY A 179 -12.12 -0.75 -23.15
CA GLY A 179 -13.03 -1.13 -24.23
C GLY A 179 -13.44 -2.61 -24.24
N VAL A 180 -12.97 -3.41 -23.28
CA VAL A 180 -13.42 -4.80 -23.08
C VAL A 180 -14.43 -4.87 -21.96
N VAL A 181 -14.18 -4.12 -20.87
CA VAL A 181 -15.07 -3.99 -19.71
C VAL A 181 -15.11 -2.53 -19.25
N GLU A 182 -16.13 -2.18 -18.47
CA GLU A 182 -16.31 -0.82 -17.94
C GLU A 182 -16.38 -0.83 -16.41
N VAL A 183 -16.08 0.33 -15.80
CA VAL A 183 -16.27 0.54 -14.37
C VAL A 183 -17.75 0.43 -14.05
N GLY A 184 -18.08 -0.37 -13.04
CA GLY A 184 -19.46 -0.68 -12.65
C GLY A 184 -20.01 -1.96 -13.25
N ASP A 185 -19.33 -2.57 -14.22
CA ASP A 185 -19.75 -3.87 -14.76
C ASP A 185 -19.83 -4.93 -13.65
N LYS A 186 -20.91 -5.72 -13.67
CA LYS A 186 -21.13 -6.79 -12.71
C LYS A 186 -20.32 -8.03 -13.10
N VAL A 187 -19.53 -8.54 -12.16
CA VAL A 187 -18.81 -9.79 -12.32
C VAL A 187 -19.70 -10.95 -11.95
N THR A 188 -19.99 -11.84 -12.90
CA THR A 188 -20.86 -13.00 -12.69
C THR A 188 -20.08 -14.31 -12.54
N LYS A 189 -18.83 -14.35 -13.00
CA LYS A 189 -17.94 -15.52 -12.91
C LYS A 189 -16.49 -15.09 -12.74
N ILE A 190 -15.75 -15.87 -11.94
CA ILE A 190 -14.28 -15.80 -11.83
C ILE A 190 -13.73 -17.19 -12.15
N ASN A 191 -12.79 -17.29 -13.09
CA ASN A 191 -12.20 -18.55 -13.53
C ASN A 191 -13.26 -19.60 -13.92
N GLY A 192 -14.35 -19.17 -14.55
CA GLY A 192 -15.47 -20.03 -14.97
C GLY A 192 -16.47 -20.42 -13.86
N LYS A 193 -16.17 -20.11 -12.61
CA LYS A 193 -17.07 -20.38 -11.47
C LYS A 193 -17.98 -19.19 -11.20
N PRO A 194 -19.30 -19.39 -10.98
CA PRO A 194 -20.19 -18.31 -10.58
C PRO A 194 -19.72 -17.64 -9.29
N VAL A 195 -19.85 -16.32 -9.21
CA VAL A 195 -19.62 -15.58 -7.96
C VAL A 195 -20.86 -15.61 -7.08
N GLY A 196 -20.65 -15.51 -5.77
CA GLY A 196 -21.72 -15.47 -4.76
C GLY A 196 -22.22 -14.06 -4.47
N THR A 197 -22.88 -13.92 -3.33
CA THR A 197 -23.20 -12.64 -2.71
C THR A 197 -22.20 -12.36 -1.60
N TYR A 198 -21.77 -11.12 -1.49
CA TYR A 198 -20.68 -10.72 -0.60
C TYR A 198 -21.14 -9.68 0.43
N ASP A 199 -20.64 -9.79 1.65
CA ASP A 199 -20.68 -8.69 2.61
C ASP A 199 -19.53 -7.70 2.33
N PHE A 200 -19.85 -6.41 2.32
CA PHE A 200 -18.90 -5.36 2.01
C PHE A 200 -17.76 -5.29 3.05
N CYS A 201 -18.10 -5.30 4.34
CA CYS A 201 -17.09 -5.20 5.40
C CYS A 201 -16.20 -6.44 5.44
N GLU A 202 -16.79 -7.62 5.25
CA GLU A 202 -16.06 -8.87 5.19
C GLU A 202 -15.09 -8.90 3.99
N SER A 203 -15.52 -8.38 2.84
CA SER A 203 -14.66 -8.29 1.64
C SER A 203 -13.44 -7.38 1.83
N ILE A 204 -13.58 -6.31 2.61
CA ILE A 204 -12.45 -5.42 2.96
C ILE A 204 -11.47 -6.11 3.90
N ILE A 205 -11.96 -6.86 4.89
CA ILE A 205 -11.13 -7.50 5.92
C ILE A 205 -10.45 -8.75 5.37
N ASN A 206 -11.22 -9.59 4.68
CA ASN A 206 -10.80 -10.92 4.26
C ASN A 206 -10.45 -11.01 2.77
N GLY A 207 -10.73 -9.96 1.98
CA GLY A 207 -10.64 -9.99 0.53
C GLY A 207 -11.73 -10.86 -0.10
N ILE A 208 -11.68 -10.96 -1.42
CA ILE A 208 -12.60 -11.79 -2.22
C ILE A 208 -11.97 -13.18 -2.34
N LEU A 209 -12.65 -14.21 -1.83
CA LEU A 209 -12.11 -15.57 -1.71
C LEU A 209 -11.70 -16.17 -3.05
N GLU A 210 -12.43 -15.89 -4.12
CA GLU A 210 -12.18 -16.39 -5.47
C GLU A 210 -10.93 -15.79 -6.13
N LEU A 211 -10.34 -14.75 -5.52
CA LEU A 211 -9.11 -14.09 -5.99
C LEU A 211 -7.84 -14.52 -5.22
N LYS A 212 -7.98 -15.40 -4.24
CA LYS A 212 -6.86 -15.90 -3.41
C LYS A 212 -6.11 -17.05 -4.04
#